data_aa9ce4e3dadc9909aedfaee01f5752e2
#
_entry.id   aa9ce4e3dadc9909aedfaee01f5752e2
#
_cell.length_a   1.000
_cell.length_b   1.000
_cell.length_c   1.000
_cell.angle_alpha   90.00
_cell.angle_beta   90.00
_cell.angle_gamma   90.00
#
_symmetry.space_group_name_H-M   'P 1'
#
loop_
_entity.id
_entity.type
_entity.pdbx_description
1 polymer ?
#
loop_
_entity_poly.entity_id
_entity_poly.type
_entity_poly.pdbx_seq_one_letter_code
_entity_poly.pdbx_strand_id
1 'polypeptide(L)'
;MWHWLLANADALGIDSAKLGIVGYSAGGFLAVKTVLWATDHQLTLPAKLMLVYPVIDCTMRTPSMKRFTDTPVWNAELNRKMWSYYLQENHETSLLDVSPPQSFPATYLETAEFDCLRDEGDLFAEMLRTSAVPVQYTTTQGTMHGFDMVQKSKITIEQVENRCQWLKTW
;
A
#
# COMPACT_ATOMS: atom_id res chain seq x y z
N MET A 1 12.22 12.54 -0.35
CA MET A 1 13.04 11.33 -0.67
C MET A 1 12.93 10.94 -2.15
N TRP A 2 11.74 10.74 -2.76
CA TRP A 2 11.61 10.33 -4.17
C TRP A 2 12.35 11.25 -5.15
N HIS A 3 12.10 12.55 -5.10
CA HIS A 3 12.81 13.54 -5.93
C HIS A 3 14.33 13.49 -5.77
N TRP A 4 14.83 13.32 -4.54
CA TRP A 4 16.27 13.20 -4.29
C TRP A 4 16.84 11.93 -4.95
N LEU A 5 16.13 10.80 -4.87
CA LEU A 5 16.55 9.55 -5.50
C LEU A 5 16.67 9.70 -7.03
N LEU A 6 15.66 10.32 -7.65
CA LEU A 6 15.68 10.59 -9.11
C LEU A 6 16.84 11.51 -9.51
N ALA A 7 17.07 12.58 -8.73
CA ALA A 7 18.14 13.54 -9.01
C ALA A 7 19.55 12.98 -8.82
N ASN A 8 19.71 11.89 -8.08
CA ASN A 8 21.00 11.25 -7.79
C ASN A 8 21.14 9.87 -8.46
N ALA A 9 20.19 9.45 -9.30
CA ALA A 9 20.16 8.11 -9.87
C ALA A 9 21.47 7.74 -10.62
N ASP A 10 21.97 8.62 -11.46
CA ASP A 10 23.21 8.42 -12.21
C ASP A 10 24.43 8.26 -11.27
N ALA A 11 24.53 9.11 -10.26
CA ALA A 11 25.62 9.05 -9.29
C ALA A 11 25.59 7.77 -8.43
N LEU A 12 24.37 7.20 -8.24
CA LEU A 12 24.16 5.96 -7.51
C LEU A 12 24.26 4.71 -8.42
N GLY A 13 24.42 4.88 -9.71
CA GLY A 13 24.41 3.78 -10.69
C GLY A 13 23.04 3.08 -10.79
N ILE A 14 21.94 3.80 -10.56
CA ILE A 14 20.58 3.28 -10.54
C ILE A 14 19.85 3.68 -11.81
N ASP A 15 19.15 2.72 -12.43
CA ASP A 15 18.22 3.00 -13.52
C ASP A 15 16.93 3.56 -12.96
N SER A 16 16.70 4.86 -13.14
CA SER A 16 15.49 5.55 -12.65
C SER A 16 14.18 5.02 -13.26
N ALA A 17 14.24 4.37 -14.43
CA ALA A 17 13.08 3.72 -15.06
C ALA A 17 12.72 2.38 -14.41
N LYS A 18 13.59 1.82 -13.56
CA LYS A 18 13.41 0.55 -12.86
C LYS A 18 13.31 0.72 -11.34
N LEU A 19 12.80 1.83 -10.88
CA LEU A 19 12.54 2.06 -9.47
C LEU A 19 11.11 1.67 -9.12
N GLY A 20 10.94 0.96 -8.03
CA GLY A 20 9.64 0.65 -7.43
C GLY A 20 9.54 1.19 -6.00
N ILE A 21 8.31 1.32 -5.52
CA ILE A 21 8.02 1.64 -4.12
C ILE A 21 7.32 0.46 -3.49
N VAL A 22 7.77 0.08 -2.29
CA VAL A 22 7.11 -0.94 -1.47
C VAL A 22 6.62 -0.28 -0.18
N GLY A 23 5.34 -0.45 0.12
CA GLY A 23 4.69 0.09 1.31
C GLY A 23 3.95 -0.98 2.10
N TYR A 24 4.34 -1.19 3.35
CA TYR A 24 3.65 -2.05 4.32
C TYR A 24 2.82 -1.19 5.25
N SER A 25 1.58 -1.59 5.56
CA SER A 25 0.75 -0.93 6.57
C SER A 25 0.64 0.59 6.34
N ALA A 26 0.99 1.43 7.30
CA ALA A 26 1.07 2.89 7.15
C ALA A 26 2.00 3.33 6.01
N GLY A 27 3.06 2.55 5.72
CA GLY A 27 3.93 2.78 4.57
C GLY A 27 3.20 2.65 3.23
N GLY A 28 2.11 1.88 3.17
CA GLY A 28 1.22 1.80 2.00
C GLY A 28 0.57 3.15 1.68
N PHE A 29 0.03 3.82 2.69
CA PHE A 29 -0.52 5.18 2.55
C PHE A 29 0.53 6.15 2.02
N LEU A 30 1.73 6.16 2.63
CA LEU A 30 2.82 7.04 2.22
C LEU A 30 3.32 6.73 0.80
N ALA A 31 3.31 5.46 0.40
CA ALA A 31 3.70 5.03 -0.94
C ALA A 31 2.73 5.58 -2.01
N VAL A 32 1.42 5.44 -1.79
CA VAL A 32 0.39 6.01 -2.67
C VAL A 32 0.48 7.53 -2.71
N LYS A 33 0.60 8.19 -1.54
CA LYS A 33 0.80 9.66 -1.46
C LYS A 33 2.04 10.11 -2.24
N THR A 34 3.12 9.31 -2.23
CA THR A 34 4.33 9.62 -3.00
C THR A 34 4.07 9.56 -4.50
N VAL A 35 3.29 8.59 -4.98
CA VAL A 35 2.89 8.49 -6.39
C VAL A 35 2.05 9.70 -6.81
N LEU A 36 1.03 10.05 -6.01
CA LEU A 36 0.16 11.20 -6.28
C LEU A 36 0.96 12.50 -6.29
N TRP A 37 1.80 12.70 -5.27
CA TRP A 37 2.68 13.87 -5.20
C TRP A 37 3.63 13.96 -6.40
N ALA A 38 4.22 12.85 -6.82
CA ALA A 38 5.11 12.82 -7.99
C ALA A 38 4.35 13.16 -9.29
N THR A 39 3.09 12.73 -9.40
CA THR A 39 2.21 13.08 -10.52
C THR A 39 1.97 14.59 -10.57
N ASP A 40 1.58 15.20 -9.45
CA ASP A 40 1.30 16.64 -9.35
C ASP A 40 2.53 17.50 -9.67
N HIS A 41 3.73 16.98 -9.37
CA HIS A 41 5.01 17.65 -9.64
C HIS A 41 5.63 17.25 -10.99
N GLN A 42 4.92 16.47 -11.83
CA GLN A 42 5.38 16.02 -13.14
C GLN A 42 6.73 15.29 -13.11
N LEU A 43 6.99 14.54 -12.03
CA LEU A 43 8.19 13.74 -11.87
C LEU A 43 8.03 12.35 -12.49
N THR A 44 9.13 11.69 -12.77
CA THR A 44 9.13 10.27 -13.13
C THR A 44 8.46 9.47 -12.00
N LEU A 45 7.43 8.70 -12.35
CA LEU A 45 6.73 7.83 -11.40
C LEU A 45 7.50 6.53 -11.16
N PRO A 46 7.28 5.85 -10.03
CA PRO A 46 7.80 4.51 -9.86
C PRO A 46 7.22 3.57 -10.92
N ALA A 47 8.03 2.69 -11.47
CA ALA A 47 7.57 1.71 -12.46
C ALA A 47 6.64 0.66 -11.83
N LYS A 48 6.77 0.43 -10.54
CA LYS A 48 5.96 -0.53 -9.77
C LYS A 48 5.64 -0.01 -8.37
N LEU A 49 4.45 -0.39 -7.89
CA LEU A 49 3.99 -0.12 -6.54
C LEU A 49 3.57 -1.43 -5.87
N MET A 50 4.15 -1.76 -4.73
CA MET A 50 3.74 -2.91 -3.93
C MET A 50 3.17 -2.44 -2.60
N LEU A 51 1.95 -2.85 -2.32
CA LEU A 51 1.20 -2.49 -1.11
C LEU A 51 0.84 -3.77 -0.35
N VAL A 52 1.33 -3.89 0.86
CA VAL A 52 1.09 -5.07 1.71
C VAL A 52 0.28 -4.64 2.92
N TYR A 53 -0.95 -5.15 3.04
CA TYR A 53 -1.99 -4.76 4.01
C TYR A 53 -1.99 -3.25 4.29
N PRO A 54 -2.16 -2.41 3.25
CA PRO A 54 -1.94 -0.98 3.34
C PRO A 54 -3.02 -0.27 4.15
N VAL A 55 -2.63 0.80 4.84
CA VAL A 55 -3.56 1.85 5.28
C VAL A 55 -3.95 2.69 4.06
N ILE A 56 -5.26 2.93 3.87
CA ILE A 56 -5.82 3.66 2.71
C ILE A 56 -6.83 4.73 3.13
N ASP A 57 -7.73 4.41 4.08
CA ASP A 57 -8.88 5.26 4.41
C ASP A 57 -8.81 5.87 5.80
N CYS A 58 -8.54 7.18 5.87
CA CYS A 58 -8.55 7.93 7.13
C CYS A 58 -9.95 8.10 7.73
N THR A 59 -11.02 7.83 6.99
CA THR A 59 -12.40 7.94 7.49
C THR A 59 -12.86 6.71 8.26
N MET A 60 -12.15 5.59 8.15
CA MET A 60 -12.39 4.34 8.89
C MET A 60 -13.82 3.80 8.74
N ARG A 61 -14.43 3.95 7.56
CA ARG A 61 -15.88 3.67 7.34
C ARG A 61 -16.19 2.23 6.90
N THR A 62 -15.17 1.41 6.62
CA THR A 62 -15.33 0.07 6.07
C THR A 62 -15.93 -0.95 7.06
N PRO A 63 -16.58 -2.04 6.57
CA PRO A 63 -17.07 -3.11 7.43
C PRO A 63 -15.99 -3.81 8.24
N SER A 64 -14.81 -4.09 7.65
CA SER A 64 -13.69 -4.71 8.37
C SER A 64 -13.21 -3.84 9.52
N MET A 65 -13.20 -2.51 9.36
CA MET A 65 -12.88 -1.56 10.42
C MET A 65 -13.85 -1.62 11.60
N LYS A 66 -15.12 -1.94 11.34
CA LYS A 66 -16.15 -2.14 12.39
C LYS A 66 -16.07 -3.52 13.03
N ARG A 67 -15.61 -4.54 12.27
CA ARG A 67 -15.59 -5.94 12.70
C ARG A 67 -14.34 -6.29 13.51
N PHE A 68 -13.16 -5.79 13.12
CA PHE A 68 -11.87 -6.18 13.68
C PHE A 68 -11.35 -5.10 14.63
N THR A 69 -11.97 -5.02 15.82
CA THR A 69 -11.68 -4.00 16.83
C THR A 69 -10.62 -4.40 17.84
N ASP A 70 -10.35 -5.71 17.98
CA ASP A 70 -9.49 -6.29 19.00
C ASP A 70 -8.52 -7.37 18.47
N THR A 71 -8.36 -7.46 17.14
CA THR A 71 -7.37 -8.37 16.54
C THR A 71 -5.96 -8.08 17.06
N PRO A 72 -5.14 -9.13 17.26
CA PRO A 72 -3.75 -8.96 17.70
C PRO A 72 -2.93 -8.12 16.70
N VAL A 73 -1.86 -7.52 17.15
CA VAL A 73 -0.90 -6.69 16.41
C VAL A 73 -1.49 -5.37 15.95
N TRP A 74 -2.56 -5.38 15.15
CA TRP A 74 -3.24 -4.20 14.64
C TRP A 74 -4.75 -4.41 14.60
N ASN A 75 -5.50 -3.37 14.96
CA ASN A 75 -6.96 -3.39 15.00
C ASN A 75 -7.52 -1.98 14.82
N ALA A 76 -8.84 -1.86 14.71
CA ALA A 76 -9.49 -0.59 14.46
C ALA A 76 -9.27 0.46 15.55
N GLU A 77 -9.07 0.05 16.80
CA GLU A 77 -8.79 1.00 17.89
C GLU A 77 -7.39 1.61 17.79
N LEU A 78 -6.39 0.77 17.50
CA LEU A 78 -5.04 1.24 17.23
C LEU A 78 -4.98 2.12 15.96
N ASN A 79 -5.74 1.73 14.93
CA ASN A 79 -5.83 2.50 13.68
C ASN A 79 -6.45 3.88 13.92
N ARG A 80 -7.50 3.99 14.72
CA ARG A 80 -8.11 5.27 15.11
C ARG A 80 -7.11 6.14 15.87
N LYS A 81 -6.36 5.55 16.80
CA LYS A 81 -5.34 6.25 17.57
C LYS A 81 -4.21 6.75 16.66
N MET A 82 -3.75 5.93 15.73
CA MET A 82 -2.74 6.33 14.73
C MET A 82 -3.23 7.53 13.92
N TRP A 83 -4.45 7.48 13.37
CA TRP A 83 -5.01 8.59 12.61
C TRP A 83 -5.18 9.85 13.46
N SER A 84 -5.59 9.73 14.74
CA SER A 84 -5.72 10.88 15.62
C SER A 84 -4.39 11.62 15.85
N TYR A 85 -3.28 10.90 15.87
CA TYR A 85 -1.95 11.52 15.95
C TYR A 85 -1.48 12.10 14.61
N TYR A 86 -1.69 11.36 13.53
CA TYR A 86 -1.24 11.78 12.20
C TYR A 86 -1.98 13.01 11.69
N LEU A 87 -3.29 13.11 11.99
CA LEU A 87 -4.15 14.18 11.50
C LEU A 87 -4.14 15.45 12.37
N GLN A 88 -3.43 15.50 13.49
CA GLN A 88 -3.41 16.68 14.39
C GLN A 88 -3.02 17.97 13.67
N GLU A 89 -2.09 17.87 12.72
CA GLU A 89 -1.60 19.01 11.94
C GLU A 89 -1.80 18.83 10.42
N ASN A 90 -2.34 17.71 10.01
CA ASN A 90 -2.51 17.33 8.61
C ASN A 90 -3.99 17.14 8.26
N HIS A 91 -4.44 17.81 7.22
CA HIS A 91 -5.73 17.53 6.60
C HIS A 91 -5.53 16.52 5.48
N GLU A 92 -5.94 15.28 5.71
CA GLU A 92 -5.85 14.22 4.70
C GLU A 92 -7.24 13.87 4.16
N THR A 93 -7.28 13.63 2.86
CA THR A 93 -8.43 13.03 2.19
C THR A 93 -8.21 11.53 2.11
N SER A 94 -9.27 10.76 2.28
CA SER A 94 -9.21 9.31 2.03
C SER A 94 -8.68 9.05 0.61
N LEU A 95 -7.75 8.12 0.48
CA LEU A 95 -7.25 7.71 -0.84
C LEU A 95 -8.34 7.02 -1.69
N LEU A 96 -9.44 6.57 -1.07
CA LEU A 96 -10.62 6.07 -1.78
C LEU A 96 -11.45 7.17 -2.45
N ASP A 97 -11.23 8.43 -2.06
CA ASP A 97 -11.92 9.59 -2.64
C ASP A 97 -11.04 10.32 -3.69
N VAL A 98 -9.86 9.79 -4.01
CA VAL A 98 -8.91 10.37 -4.98
C VAL A 98 -8.81 9.47 -6.21
N SER A 99 -9.21 9.97 -7.37
CA SER A 99 -9.08 9.21 -8.62
C SER A 99 -7.61 8.99 -8.99
N PRO A 100 -7.18 7.74 -9.26
CA PRO A 100 -5.83 7.46 -9.70
C PRO A 100 -5.57 8.12 -11.07
N PRO A 101 -4.39 8.73 -11.29
CA PRO A 101 -4.02 9.23 -12.61
C PRO A 101 -3.84 8.07 -13.60
N GLN A 102 -4.02 8.33 -14.90
CA GLN A 102 -3.84 7.30 -15.96
C GLN A 102 -2.44 6.66 -15.96
N SER A 103 -1.44 7.41 -15.49
CA SER A 103 -0.05 6.96 -15.41
C SER A 103 0.26 6.23 -14.08
N PHE A 104 -0.77 5.89 -13.27
CA PHE A 104 -0.54 5.20 -12.00
C PHE A 104 0.22 3.89 -12.23
N PRO A 105 1.26 3.58 -11.41
CA PRO A 105 2.11 2.43 -11.64
C PRO A 105 1.37 1.10 -11.53
N ALA A 106 1.85 0.09 -12.26
CA ALA A 106 1.39 -1.28 -12.05
C ALA A 106 1.54 -1.65 -10.56
N THR A 107 0.45 -2.18 -9.98
CA THR A 107 0.34 -2.33 -8.53
C THR A 107 0.15 -3.80 -8.14
N TYR A 108 0.95 -4.27 -7.18
CA TYR A 108 0.67 -5.45 -6.39
C TYR A 108 0.02 -5.01 -5.08
N LEU A 109 -1.12 -5.57 -4.74
CA LEU A 109 -1.81 -5.29 -3.50
C LEU A 109 -2.19 -6.59 -2.78
N GLU A 110 -1.81 -6.68 -1.53
CA GLU A 110 -2.09 -7.83 -0.68
C GLU A 110 -2.78 -7.36 0.60
N THR A 111 -3.88 -8.03 0.97
CA THR A 111 -4.58 -7.82 2.24
C THR A 111 -4.54 -9.11 3.07
N ALA A 112 -4.83 -9.01 4.37
CA ALA A 112 -4.97 -10.15 5.27
C ALA A 112 -6.45 -10.36 5.64
N GLU A 113 -6.90 -11.61 5.76
CA GLU A 113 -8.33 -11.93 5.96
C GLU A 113 -8.90 -11.31 7.23
N PHE A 114 -8.18 -11.41 8.36
CA PHE A 114 -8.64 -10.94 9.68
C PHE A 114 -8.01 -9.59 10.05
N ASP A 115 -8.02 -8.64 9.10
CA ASP A 115 -7.42 -7.32 9.27
C ASP A 115 -8.49 -6.22 9.17
N CYS A 116 -8.44 -5.23 10.06
CA CYS A 116 -9.32 -4.07 9.97
C CYS A 116 -9.10 -3.24 8.69
N LEU A 117 -7.91 -3.33 8.09
CA LEU A 117 -7.55 -2.65 6.83
C LEU A 117 -7.95 -3.43 5.58
N ARG A 118 -8.51 -4.65 5.70
CA ARG A 118 -8.83 -5.50 4.56
C ARG A 118 -9.71 -4.80 3.53
N ASP A 119 -10.88 -4.37 3.95
CA ASP A 119 -11.89 -3.85 3.02
C ASP A 119 -11.47 -2.53 2.35
N GLU A 120 -10.67 -1.70 3.01
CA GLU A 120 -10.13 -0.49 2.37
C GLU A 120 -9.09 -0.83 1.29
N GLY A 121 -8.30 -1.89 1.50
CA GLY A 121 -7.41 -2.45 0.49
C GLY A 121 -8.20 -3.05 -0.69
N ASP A 122 -9.27 -3.80 -0.42
CA ASP A 122 -10.17 -4.38 -1.44
C ASP A 122 -10.77 -3.27 -2.32
N LEU A 123 -11.33 -2.22 -1.69
CA LEU A 123 -11.92 -1.07 -2.39
C LEU A 123 -10.88 -0.32 -3.22
N PHE A 124 -9.68 -0.15 -2.70
CA PHE A 124 -8.60 0.51 -3.43
C PHE A 124 -8.16 -0.32 -4.65
N ALA A 125 -8.04 -1.64 -4.52
CA ALA A 125 -7.73 -2.52 -5.65
C ALA A 125 -8.81 -2.44 -6.75
N GLU A 126 -10.09 -2.38 -6.38
CA GLU A 126 -11.19 -2.24 -7.33
C GLU A 126 -11.17 -0.86 -8.01
N MET A 127 -10.90 0.21 -7.25
CA MET A 127 -10.74 1.54 -7.79
C MET A 127 -9.61 1.63 -8.81
N LEU A 128 -8.46 1.00 -8.56
CA LEU A 128 -7.35 0.93 -9.50
C LEU A 128 -7.75 0.18 -10.78
N ARG A 129 -8.46 -0.96 -10.67
CA ARG A 129 -8.94 -1.73 -11.82
C ARG A 129 -9.92 -0.94 -12.68
N THR A 130 -10.88 -0.26 -12.06
CA THR A 130 -11.85 0.57 -12.78
C THR A 130 -11.21 1.77 -13.46
N SER A 131 -10.04 2.21 -12.98
CA SER A 131 -9.19 3.24 -13.59
C SER A 131 -8.21 2.67 -14.62
N ALA A 132 -8.39 1.41 -15.05
CA ALA A 132 -7.53 0.70 -16.02
C ALA A 132 -6.05 0.57 -15.59
N VAL A 133 -5.75 0.66 -14.30
CA VAL A 133 -4.42 0.38 -13.74
C VAL A 133 -4.20 -1.12 -13.66
N PRO A 134 -3.06 -1.66 -14.12
CA PRO A 134 -2.73 -3.08 -13.94
C PRO A 134 -2.57 -3.42 -12.45
N VAL A 135 -3.44 -4.30 -11.91
CA VAL A 135 -3.44 -4.69 -10.49
C VAL A 135 -3.38 -6.20 -10.35
N GLN A 136 -2.36 -6.69 -9.66
CA GLN A 136 -2.36 -8.03 -9.07
C GLN A 136 -2.79 -7.91 -7.61
N TYR A 137 -3.94 -8.50 -7.29
CA TYR A 137 -4.55 -8.41 -5.97
C TYR A 137 -4.79 -9.78 -5.36
N THR A 138 -4.52 -9.92 -4.06
CA THR A 138 -4.79 -11.12 -3.28
C THR A 138 -5.16 -10.78 -1.84
N THR A 139 -6.10 -11.57 -1.26
CA THR A 139 -6.35 -11.62 0.18
C THR A 139 -5.75 -12.90 0.73
N THR A 140 -4.78 -12.80 1.63
CA THR A 140 -4.12 -13.96 2.23
C THR A 140 -5.01 -14.56 3.31
N GLN A 141 -5.52 -15.75 3.04
CA GLN A 141 -6.47 -16.45 3.91
C GLN A 141 -5.82 -16.94 5.20
N GLY A 142 -6.58 -16.94 6.31
CA GLY A 142 -6.10 -17.40 7.61
C GLY A 142 -5.09 -16.47 8.29
N THR A 143 -4.93 -15.25 7.78
CA THR A 143 -3.93 -14.30 8.29
C THR A 143 -4.55 -13.03 8.89
N MET A 144 -3.78 -12.38 9.73
CA MET A 144 -4.08 -11.06 10.30
C MET A 144 -2.98 -10.06 9.93
N HIS A 145 -3.17 -8.80 10.28
CA HIS A 145 -2.17 -7.76 10.07
C HIS A 145 -0.79 -8.14 10.60
N GLY A 146 0.24 -7.96 9.79
CA GLY A 146 1.62 -8.27 10.20
C GLY A 146 1.92 -9.78 10.31
N PHE A 147 1.14 -10.66 9.68
CA PHE A 147 1.33 -12.11 9.73
C PHE A 147 2.74 -12.55 9.32
N ASP A 148 3.38 -11.79 8.46
CA ASP A 148 4.72 -12.05 7.94
C ASP A 148 5.87 -11.75 8.93
N MET A 149 5.56 -11.21 10.11
CA MET A 149 6.50 -11.22 11.25
C MET A 149 6.86 -12.65 11.67
N VAL A 150 5.99 -13.64 11.41
CA VAL A 150 6.27 -15.06 11.63
C VAL A 150 7.00 -15.64 10.40
N GLN A 151 8.26 -15.27 10.24
CA GLN A 151 9.07 -15.53 9.02
C GLN A 151 9.15 -17.00 8.60
N LYS A 152 9.04 -17.94 9.56
CA LYS A 152 9.13 -19.39 9.28
C LYS A 152 7.79 -20.05 9.00
N SER A 153 6.67 -19.32 9.02
CA SER A 153 5.38 -19.89 8.66
C SER A 153 5.32 -20.17 7.15
N LYS A 154 4.68 -21.27 6.78
CA LYS A 154 4.53 -21.67 5.37
C LYS A 154 3.89 -20.56 4.55
N ILE A 155 2.85 -19.93 5.09
CA ILE A 155 2.11 -18.86 4.42
C ILE A 155 2.97 -17.61 4.19
N THR A 156 3.82 -17.25 5.15
CA THR A 156 4.75 -16.12 5.01
C THR A 156 5.77 -16.40 3.90
N ILE A 157 6.37 -17.59 3.89
CA ILE A 157 7.34 -17.98 2.87
C ILE A 157 6.71 -17.89 1.49
N GLU A 158 5.51 -18.45 1.30
CA GLU A 158 4.78 -18.42 0.05
C GLU A 158 4.47 -16.98 -0.41
N GLN A 159 3.98 -16.12 0.49
CA GLN A 159 3.66 -14.73 0.13
C GLN A 159 4.91 -13.91 -0.17
N VAL A 160 6.01 -14.12 0.55
CA VAL A 160 7.29 -13.46 0.24
C VAL A 160 7.81 -13.90 -1.13
N GLU A 161 7.69 -15.18 -1.49
CA GLU A 161 8.04 -15.68 -2.82
C GLU A 161 7.19 -15.02 -3.92
N ASN A 162 5.86 -14.93 -3.73
CA ASN A 162 4.95 -14.26 -4.66
C ASN A 162 5.32 -12.79 -4.86
N ARG A 163 5.59 -12.06 -3.78
CA ARG A 163 6.05 -10.66 -3.82
C ARG A 163 7.36 -10.52 -4.58
N CYS A 164 8.33 -11.40 -4.30
CA CYS A 164 9.63 -11.42 -4.99
C CYS A 164 9.49 -11.74 -6.48
N GLN A 165 8.63 -12.70 -6.84
CA GLN A 165 8.37 -13.03 -8.24
C GLN A 165 7.76 -11.83 -8.97
N TRP A 166 6.77 -11.17 -8.40
CA TRP A 166 6.15 -10.00 -9.01
C TRP A 166 7.16 -8.85 -9.19
N LEU A 167 8.04 -8.61 -8.22
CA LEU A 167 9.08 -7.59 -8.33
C LEU A 167 10.08 -7.87 -9.46
N LYS A 168 10.29 -9.12 -9.85
CA LYS A 168 11.22 -9.50 -10.94
C LYS A 168 10.61 -9.38 -12.35
N THR A 169 9.33 -9.15 -12.50
CA THR A 169 8.67 -9.00 -13.81
C THR A 169 8.83 -7.57 -14.38
N TRP A 170 10.06 -7.14 -14.64
CA TRP A 170 10.36 -5.82 -15.23
C TRP A 170 10.23 -5.84 -16.75
#